data_525330c17a17807bbcc4915dfb408854
#
_entry.id   525330c17a17807bbcc4915dfb408854
#
_cell.length_a   1.000
_cell.length_b   1.000
_cell.length_c   1.000
_cell.angle_alpha   90.00
_cell.angle_beta   90.00
_cell.angle_gamma   90.00
#
_symmetry.space_group_name_H-M   'P 1'
#
loop_
_entity.id
_entity.type
_entity.pdbx_description
1 polymer ?
#
loop_
_entity_poly.entity_id
_entity_poly.type
_entity_poly.pdbx_seq_one_letter_code
_entity_poly.pdbx_strand_id
1 'polypeptide(L)'
;MKADFTPQPLLNKSEARLFRAIDKMVLGVRPDWQVMAQVSLGEILRCEDKAAYACINSKRVDLLIVDEECRPLHAIEYQGGAHYKGAHATAARDAVKKEALRRAGIGYVEVVAGETPAELRRVVERLVQKAS
;
A
#
# COMPACT_ATOMS: atom_id res chain seq x y z
N MET A 1 18.40 -23.85 16.58
CA MET A 1 16.97 -23.47 16.60
C MET A 1 16.13 -24.71 16.34
N LYS A 2 15.20 -24.99 17.22
CA LYS A 2 14.37 -26.21 17.10
C LYS A 2 12.95 -25.95 16.56
N ALA A 3 12.67 -24.72 16.14
CA ALA A 3 11.36 -24.38 15.60
C ALA A 3 11.25 -24.77 14.13
N ASP A 4 10.07 -25.23 13.75
CA ASP A 4 9.76 -25.52 12.35
C ASP A 4 9.17 -24.28 11.70
N PHE A 5 9.55 -24.03 10.46
CA PHE A 5 9.03 -22.92 9.68
C PHE A 5 8.34 -23.45 8.43
N THR A 6 7.16 -22.92 8.14
CA THR A 6 6.43 -23.25 6.92
C THR A 6 6.11 -21.98 6.16
N PRO A 7 6.11 -22.03 4.84
CA PRO A 7 5.74 -20.84 4.04
C PRO A 7 4.25 -20.57 4.15
N GLN A 8 3.89 -19.30 4.06
CA GLN A 8 2.50 -18.88 4.00
C GLN A 8 2.33 -17.84 2.90
N PRO A 9 1.12 -17.69 2.35
CA PRO A 9 0.89 -16.67 1.33
C PRO A 9 1.17 -15.28 1.88
N LEU A 10 1.81 -14.44 1.08
CA LEU A 10 2.06 -13.04 1.43
C LEU A 10 0.75 -12.25 1.52
N LEU A 11 -0.19 -12.57 0.66
CA LEU A 11 -1.48 -11.90 0.57
C LEU A 11 -2.60 -12.94 0.68
N ASN A 12 -3.72 -12.54 1.28
CA ASN A 12 -4.90 -13.39 1.25
C ASN A 12 -5.52 -13.38 -0.16
N LYS A 13 -6.56 -14.16 -0.40
CA LYS A 13 -7.16 -14.30 -1.74
C LYS A 13 -7.67 -12.97 -2.29
N SER A 14 -8.34 -12.17 -1.45
CA SER A 14 -8.89 -10.87 -1.87
C SER A 14 -7.79 -9.89 -2.21
N GLU A 15 -6.77 -9.82 -1.36
CA GLU A 15 -5.61 -8.96 -1.58
C GLU A 15 -4.83 -9.38 -2.83
N ALA A 16 -4.68 -10.68 -3.04
CA ALA A 16 -3.97 -11.19 -4.22
C ALA A 16 -4.71 -10.85 -5.53
N ARG A 17 -6.05 -10.92 -5.51
CA ARG A 17 -6.86 -10.52 -6.67
C ARG A 17 -6.70 -9.03 -6.96
N LEU A 18 -6.77 -8.21 -5.92
CA LEU A 18 -6.58 -6.76 -6.05
C LEU A 18 -5.18 -6.46 -6.58
N PHE A 19 -4.17 -7.10 -6.02
CA PHE A 19 -2.79 -6.93 -6.47
C PHE A 19 -2.67 -7.21 -7.98
N ARG A 20 -3.17 -8.35 -8.44
CA ARG A 20 -3.08 -8.72 -9.85
C ARG A 20 -3.83 -7.75 -10.76
N ALA A 21 -5.00 -7.29 -10.32
CA ALA A 21 -5.79 -6.34 -11.10
C ALA A 21 -5.09 -4.99 -11.24
N ILE A 22 -4.60 -4.44 -10.12
CA ILE A 22 -3.89 -3.16 -10.10
C ILE A 22 -2.59 -3.26 -10.90
N ASP A 23 -1.82 -4.33 -10.69
CA ASP A 23 -0.56 -4.55 -11.39
C ASP A 23 -0.76 -4.57 -12.91
N LYS A 24 -1.76 -5.29 -13.37
CA LYS A 24 -2.08 -5.38 -14.79
C LYS A 24 -2.50 -4.02 -15.37
N MET A 25 -3.31 -3.28 -14.64
CA MET A 25 -3.77 -1.95 -15.06
C MET A 25 -2.61 -0.95 -15.12
N VAL A 26 -1.77 -0.94 -14.09
CA VAL A 26 -0.60 -0.05 -14.03
C VAL A 26 0.36 -0.38 -15.18
N LEU A 27 0.65 -1.66 -15.39
CA LEU A 27 1.55 -2.08 -16.47
C LEU A 27 1.03 -1.64 -17.84
N GLY A 28 -0.30 -1.64 -18.01
CA GLY A 28 -0.93 -1.24 -19.27
C GLY A 28 -0.82 0.24 -19.58
N VAL A 29 -0.75 1.11 -18.56
CA VAL A 29 -0.69 2.57 -18.77
C VAL A 29 0.67 3.17 -18.46
N ARG A 30 1.45 2.56 -17.59
CA ARG A 30 2.80 3.01 -17.23
C ARG A 30 3.69 1.78 -17.05
N PRO A 31 4.22 1.22 -18.15
CA PRO A 31 5.06 0.02 -18.07
C PRO A 31 6.38 0.23 -17.33
N ASP A 32 6.78 1.47 -17.09
CA ASP A 32 7.95 1.82 -16.29
C ASP A 32 7.67 1.80 -14.77
N TRP A 33 6.40 1.67 -14.37
CA TRP A 33 6.03 1.57 -12.97
C TRP A 33 5.86 0.12 -12.56
N GLN A 34 5.95 -0.13 -11.26
CA GLN A 34 5.79 -1.48 -10.71
C GLN A 34 4.97 -1.42 -9.43
N VAL A 35 4.20 -2.47 -9.18
CA VAL A 35 3.41 -2.60 -7.95
C VAL A 35 4.13 -3.58 -7.03
N MET A 36 4.32 -3.18 -5.78
CA MET A 36 4.91 -3.98 -4.72
C MET A 36 3.86 -4.25 -3.65
N ALA A 37 3.98 -5.36 -2.95
CA ALA A 37 3.03 -5.73 -1.91
C ALA A 37 3.69 -5.74 -0.53
N GLN A 38 2.94 -5.33 0.49
CA GLN A 38 3.36 -5.43 1.90
C GLN A 38 4.69 -4.76 2.18
N VAL A 39 4.80 -3.49 1.82
CA VAL A 39 6.03 -2.73 2.02
C VAL A 39 5.99 -2.02 3.36
N SER A 40 7.04 -2.21 4.16
CA SER A 40 7.20 -1.50 5.43
C SER A 40 7.55 -0.04 5.19
N LEU A 41 6.93 0.85 5.94
CA LEU A 41 7.19 2.29 5.84
C LEU A 41 8.65 2.62 6.13
N GLY A 42 9.30 1.86 7.00
CA GLY A 42 10.71 2.06 7.30
C GLY A 42 11.64 1.85 6.12
N GLU A 43 11.19 1.14 5.08
CA GLU A 43 11.97 0.92 3.87
C GLU A 43 11.86 2.08 2.88
N ILE A 44 10.81 2.88 2.98
CA ILE A 44 10.51 3.92 1.98
C ILE A 44 10.46 5.33 2.54
N LEU A 45 10.57 5.48 3.86
CA LEU A 45 10.57 6.79 4.53
C LEU A 45 11.85 6.97 5.32
N ARG A 46 12.40 8.16 5.28
CA ARG A 46 13.54 8.56 6.09
C ARG A 46 13.09 9.64 7.07
N CYS A 47 13.51 9.54 8.31
CA CYS A 47 13.21 10.56 9.31
C CYS A 47 14.35 10.61 10.31
N GLU A 48 14.90 11.80 10.55
CA GLU A 48 15.99 11.98 11.49
C GLU A 48 15.51 11.95 12.95
N ASP A 49 14.24 12.25 13.18
CA ASP A 49 13.62 12.13 14.49
C ASP A 49 13.40 10.65 14.81
N LYS A 50 14.22 10.12 15.72
CA LYS A 50 14.20 8.69 16.06
C LYS A 50 12.86 8.23 16.64
N ALA A 51 12.22 9.07 17.44
CA ALA A 51 10.93 8.73 18.03
C ALA A 51 9.84 8.66 16.96
N ALA A 52 9.83 9.62 16.04
CA ALA A 52 8.89 9.62 14.94
C ALA A 52 9.10 8.42 14.02
N TYR A 53 10.35 8.11 13.70
CA TYR A 53 10.67 6.96 12.87
C TYR A 53 10.22 5.65 13.54
N ALA A 54 10.44 5.52 14.85
CA ALA A 54 10.02 4.34 15.59
C ALA A 54 8.49 4.15 15.57
N CYS A 55 7.73 5.24 15.43
CA CYS A 55 6.27 5.16 15.33
C CYS A 55 5.78 4.56 14.00
N ILE A 56 6.59 4.62 12.94
CA ILE A 56 6.13 4.22 11.61
C ILE A 56 6.92 3.06 10.99
N ASN A 57 8.12 2.77 11.46
CA ASN A 57 9.04 1.89 10.75
C ASN A 57 8.55 0.45 10.53
N SER A 58 7.69 -0.05 11.41
CA SER A 58 7.13 -1.40 11.30
C SER A 58 5.73 -1.43 10.68
N LYS A 59 5.14 -0.26 10.41
CA LYS A 59 3.85 -0.20 9.72
C LYS A 59 4.06 -0.50 8.25
N ARG A 60 3.03 -1.09 7.61
CA ARG A 60 3.11 -1.49 6.21
C ARG A 60 1.99 -0.88 5.39
N VAL A 61 2.25 -0.74 4.10
CA VAL A 61 1.20 -0.47 3.12
C VAL A 61 0.89 -1.76 2.36
N ASP A 62 -0.38 -1.98 2.05
CA ASP A 62 -0.80 -3.19 1.35
C ASP A 62 -0.18 -3.29 -0.04
N LEU A 63 -0.29 -2.22 -0.81
CA LEU A 63 0.32 -2.13 -2.13
C LEU A 63 1.04 -0.78 -2.26
N LEU A 64 2.14 -0.78 -3.00
CA LEU A 64 2.91 0.43 -3.26
C LEU A 64 3.27 0.46 -4.73
N ILE A 65 2.96 1.58 -5.39
CA ILE A 65 3.40 1.82 -6.76
C ILE A 65 4.72 2.57 -6.69
N VAL A 66 5.72 2.03 -7.37
CA VAL A 66 7.05 2.64 -7.47
C VAL A 66 7.39 2.90 -8.93
N ASP A 67 8.30 3.85 -9.16
CA ASP A 67 8.80 4.12 -10.51
C ASP A 67 9.94 3.17 -10.87
N GLU A 68 10.56 3.36 -12.01
CA GLU A 68 11.63 2.48 -12.51
C GLU A 68 12.90 2.52 -11.64
N GLU A 69 13.04 3.54 -10.80
CA GLU A 69 14.14 3.65 -9.85
C GLU A 69 13.73 3.21 -8.45
N CYS A 70 12.59 2.54 -8.34
CA CYS A 70 12.02 2.05 -7.07
C CYS A 70 11.68 3.17 -6.08
N ARG A 71 11.43 4.39 -6.57
CA ARG A 71 10.97 5.48 -5.72
C ARG A 71 9.48 5.35 -5.45
N PRO A 72 9.04 5.51 -4.20
CA PRO A 72 7.62 5.36 -3.87
C PRO A 72 6.79 6.51 -4.41
N LEU A 73 5.71 6.18 -5.11
CA LEU A 73 4.82 7.14 -5.74
C LEU A 73 3.44 7.19 -5.07
N HIS A 74 2.81 6.04 -4.90
CA HIS A 74 1.45 5.94 -4.37
C HIS A 74 1.29 4.69 -3.53
N ALA A 75 0.70 4.87 -2.35
CA ALA A 75 0.33 3.77 -1.47
C ALA A 75 -1.16 3.47 -1.66
N ILE A 76 -1.50 2.19 -1.75
CA ILE A 76 -2.88 1.71 -1.89
C ILE A 76 -3.17 0.80 -0.71
N GLU A 77 -4.22 1.12 0.04
CA GLU A 77 -4.68 0.33 1.17
C GLU A 77 -6.00 -0.34 0.83
N TYR A 78 -6.08 -1.63 1.11
CA TYR A 78 -7.28 -2.41 0.87
C TYR A 78 -8.13 -2.47 2.13
N GLN A 79 -9.35 -1.99 2.05
CA GLN A 79 -10.30 -2.03 3.15
C GLN A 79 -11.21 -3.24 2.95
N GLY A 80 -10.82 -4.36 3.55
CA GLY A 80 -11.64 -5.57 3.55
C GLY A 80 -12.85 -5.41 4.46
N GLY A 81 -14.02 -5.88 4.03
CA GLY A 81 -15.28 -5.66 4.70
C GLY A 81 -15.48 -6.36 6.04
N ALA A 82 -14.51 -7.12 6.55
CA ALA A 82 -14.72 -8.00 7.71
C ALA A 82 -13.99 -7.58 8.99
N HIS A 83 -13.36 -6.41 9.04
CA HIS A 83 -12.46 -6.07 10.15
C HIS A 83 -12.97 -4.93 11.01
N TYR A 84 -14.06 -5.18 11.72
CA TYR A 84 -14.58 -4.19 12.67
C TYR A 84 -13.97 -4.30 14.06
N LYS A 85 -13.29 -5.40 14.36
CA LYS A 85 -12.63 -5.59 15.65
C LYS A 85 -11.43 -4.64 15.76
N GLY A 86 -11.46 -3.76 16.75
CA GLY A 86 -10.40 -2.80 16.96
C GLY A 86 -10.44 -1.61 16.01
N ALA A 87 -11.61 -1.25 15.49
CA ALA A 87 -11.79 -0.18 14.52
C ALA A 87 -11.14 1.14 14.96
N HIS A 88 -11.23 1.51 16.24
CA HIS A 88 -10.63 2.75 16.75
C HIS A 88 -9.10 2.69 16.72
N ALA A 89 -8.52 1.57 17.16
CA ALA A 89 -7.07 1.39 17.14
C ALA A 89 -6.54 1.36 15.71
N THR A 90 -7.27 0.71 14.79
CA THR A 90 -6.92 0.65 13.39
C THR A 90 -6.99 2.03 12.75
N ALA A 91 -8.03 2.80 13.03
CA ALA A 91 -8.19 4.16 12.50
C ALA A 91 -7.06 5.08 12.96
N ALA A 92 -6.66 4.99 14.23
CA ALA A 92 -5.55 5.78 14.76
C ALA A 92 -4.22 5.42 14.08
N ARG A 93 -3.96 4.13 13.88
CA ARG A 93 -2.75 3.66 13.18
C ARG A 93 -2.74 4.11 11.74
N ASP A 94 -3.89 4.04 11.07
CA ASP A 94 -4.03 4.46 9.69
C ASP A 94 -3.81 5.95 9.53
N ALA A 95 -4.28 6.75 10.50
CA ALA A 95 -4.07 8.20 10.50
C ALA A 95 -2.58 8.55 10.59
N VAL A 96 -1.82 7.88 11.45
CA VAL A 96 -0.37 8.10 11.57
C VAL A 96 0.34 7.72 10.28
N LYS A 97 0.02 6.58 9.73
CA LYS A 97 0.59 6.09 8.47
C LYS A 97 0.29 7.05 7.32
N LYS A 98 -0.98 7.45 7.20
CA LYS A 98 -1.44 8.37 6.16
C LYS A 98 -0.72 9.71 6.25
N GLU A 99 -0.56 10.26 7.46
CA GLU A 99 0.13 11.53 7.67
C GLU A 99 1.60 11.45 7.31
N ALA A 100 2.27 10.36 7.67
CA ALA A 100 3.68 10.18 7.33
C ALA A 100 3.89 10.12 5.82
N LEU A 101 3.04 9.39 5.12
CA LEU A 101 3.08 9.29 3.66
C LEU A 101 2.81 10.65 3.01
N ARG A 102 1.80 11.38 3.52
CA ARG A 102 1.47 12.71 3.03
C ARG A 102 2.66 13.66 3.14
N ARG A 103 3.32 13.67 4.29
CA ARG A 103 4.50 14.53 4.51
C ARG A 103 5.65 14.19 3.57
N ALA A 104 5.75 12.93 3.18
CA ALA A 104 6.79 12.48 2.25
C ALA A 104 6.42 12.71 0.77
N GLY A 105 5.23 13.22 0.50
CA GLY A 105 4.78 13.45 -0.87
C GLY A 105 4.32 12.20 -1.58
N ILE A 106 4.05 11.12 -0.84
CA ILE A 106 3.57 9.85 -1.40
C ILE A 106 2.04 9.86 -1.38
N GLY A 107 1.43 9.56 -2.52
CA GLY A 107 -0.03 9.47 -2.62
C GLY A 107 -0.58 8.35 -1.75
N TYR A 108 -1.83 8.51 -1.30
CA TYR A 108 -2.50 7.52 -0.47
C TYR A 108 -3.93 7.37 -0.95
N VAL A 109 -4.33 6.15 -1.25
CA VAL A 109 -5.69 5.86 -1.69
C VAL A 109 -6.18 4.58 -1.02
N GLU A 110 -7.45 4.55 -0.68
CA GLU A 110 -8.10 3.38 -0.12
C GLU A 110 -9.00 2.74 -1.18
N VAL A 111 -8.92 1.41 -1.27
CA VAL A 111 -9.76 0.62 -2.15
C VAL A 111 -10.62 -0.28 -1.26
N VAL A 112 -11.93 -0.22 -1.43
CA VAL A 112 -12.85 -1.02 -0.61
C VAL A 112 -13.18 -2.34 -1.30
N ALA A 113 -13.56 -3.32 -0.49
CA ALA A 113 -14.00 -4.62 -1.00
C ALA A 113 -15.21 -4.44 -1.92
N GLY A 114 -15.23 -5.17 -3.02
CA GLY A 114 -16.35 -5.16 -3.95
C GLY A 114 -16.28 -4.10 -5.04
N GLU A 115 -15.22 -3.31 -5.09
CA GLU A 115 -15.06 -2.37 -6.20
C GLU A 115 -14.95 -3.13 -7.53
N THR A 116 -15.63 -2.59 -8.54
CA THR A 116 -15.64 -3.18 -9.88
C THR A 116 -14.31 -2.91 -10.60
N PRO A 117 -13.97 -3.70 -11.64
CA PRO A 117 -12.80 -3.39 -12.46
C PRO A 117 -12.81 -1.98 -13.04
N ALA A 118 -13.98 -1.46 -13.42
CA ALA A 118 -14.10 -0.10 -13.93
C ALA A 118 -13.75 0.95 -12.86
N GLU A 119 -14.17 0.72 -11.62
CA GLU A 119 -13.84 1.61 -10.50
C GLU A 119 -12.36 1.59 -10.18
N LEU A 120 -11.74 0.41 -10.18
CA LEU A 120 -10.31 0.25 -9.97
C LEU A 120 -9.53 0.94 -11.07
N ARG A 121 -9.98 0.82 -12.31
CA ARG A 121 -9.34 1.47 -13.45
C ARG A 121 -9.33 2.99 -13.29
N ARG A 122 -10.43 3.56 -12.82
CA ARG A 122 -10.51 5.00 -12.56
C ARG A 122 -9.53 5.45 -11.47
N VAL A 123 -9.36 4.61 -10.43
CA VAL A 123 -8.36 4.89 -9.39
C VAL A 123 -6.97 4.94 -10.01
N VAL A 124 -6.60 3.93 -10.78
CA VAL A 124 -5.28 3.85 -11.42
C VAL A 124 -5.05 5.03 -12.36
N GLU A 125 -6.04 5.37 -13.18
CA GLU A 125 -5.95 6.51 -14.11
C GLU A 125 -5.69 7.82 -13.37
N ARG A 126 -6.36 8.05 -12.24
CA ARG A 126 -6.12 9.24 -11.42
C ARG A 126 -4.71 9.28 -10.85
N LEU A 127 -4.21 8.13 -10.39
CA LEU A 127 -2.84 8.05 -9.85
C LEU A 127 -1.80 8.34 -10.92
N VAL A 128 -2.01 7.83 -12.12
CA VAL A 128 -1.12 8.09 -13.25
C VAL A 128 -1.10 9.58 -13.61
N GLN A 129 -2.25 10.23 -13.64
CA GLN A 129 -2.35 11.65 -13.96
C GLN A 129 -1.64 12.53 -12.93
N LYS A 130 -1.76 12.20 -11.64
CA LYS A 130 -1.13 12.99 -10.58
C LYS A 130 0.39 12.95 -10.60
N ALA A 131 0.97 11.91 -11.22
CA ALA A 131 2.42 11.73 -11.28
C ALA A 131 3.04 12.40 -12.52
N SER A 132 2.22 12.96 -13.39
CA SER A 132 2.71 13.60 -14.63
C SER A 132 3.09 15.05 -14.38
#